data_902234b16692d5444d642c8ae5b0c283
#
_entry.id   902234b16692d5444d642c8ae5b0c283
#
_cell.length_a   1.000
_cell.length_b   1.000
_cell.length_c   1.000
_cell.angle_alpha   90.00
_cell.angle_beta   90.00
_cell.angle_gamma   90.00
#
_symmetry.space_group_name_H-M   'P 1'
#
loop_
_entity.id
_entity.type
_entity.pdbx_description
1 polymer ?
#
loop_
_entity_poly.entity_id
_entity_poly.type
_entity_poly.pdbx_seq_one_letter_code
_entity_poly.pdbx_strand_id
1 'polypeptide(L)'
;MLTVMIVDDDPLLCTAMRRKIEMIDRENQLGIQETLIAHSAQEAWGILQEKSVDILISDIRMPYQTGLELADKVNEAFPEIQVVILSGHDDYEYMRSALRSGVVDYLLKPVKLVQIQEVLLKCQENLRRRKAQSLRNGNDREVLENWLNGLLAGKTGKPPVEFPHPVFWVAWPFGGEGEDGFRAEEVFAEESSENVAAFFFRNVTQDAVVLLNTESSREDIVKAYIETCQESCVRQGAGRPCFAVSRPFTRLEEYPAFYKEARYTMAYRMLEPFDLRFSSAQAATEQSRFPRFQARIHSAFQSRNFAELYQLLQKIFCRDFFQEQPFPKEIRRFYVYWESQVQEMASAYHLELEAFPHFSRFASLNEMQEYLQKVLKQMEAAVQTATNKYAHILSIAKQYVQNNYNRDISMDEVAEMVSMSYSYFSRVFKEQLHQSFSEYVLSVRMREAKRLMEEDPTIKIKEVAELVGYESVYTFSRAYKQYYHVSPKQDRDG
;
A
#
# COMPACT_ATOMS: atom_id res chain seq x y z
N MET A 1 -2.77 9.36 -31.63
CA MET A 1 -2.99 10.11 -32.90
C MET A 1 -2.37 9.27 -33.99
N LEU A 2 -2.98 9.21 -35.20
CA LEU A 2 -2.55 8.33 -36.30
C LEU A 2 -1.93 9.12 -37.44
N THR A 3 -0.88 8.59 -38.05
CA THR A 3 -0.28 9.09 -39.29
C THR A 3 -0.56 8.10 -40.40
N VAL A 4 -1.24 8.55 -41.44
CA VAL A 4 -1.57 7.73 -42.62
C VAL A 4 -0.68 8.17 -43.79
N MET A 5 -0.09 7.20 -44.50
CA MET A 5 0.65 7.48 -45.73
C MET A 5 -0.08 6.87 -46.94
N ILE A 6 -0.24 7.65 -48.00
CA ILE A 6 -0.80 7.20 -49.28
C ILE A 6 0.33 7.14 -50.29
N VAL A 7 0.42 6.03 -51.02
CA VAL A 7 1.46 5.82 -52.05
C VAL A 7 0.77 5.43 -53.37
N ASP A 8 0.83 6.33 -54.37
CA ASP A 8 0.26 6.12 -55.69
C ASP A 8 0.98 7.05 -56.67
N ASP A 9 1.33 6.57 -57.86
CA ASP A 9 2.05 7.37 -58.86
C ASP A 9 1.16 8.42 -59.54
N ASP A 10 -0.18 8.34 -59.35
CA ASP A 10 -1.12 9.35 -59.81
C ASP A 10 -1.41 10.39 -58.69
N PRO A 11 -0.94 11.67 -58.83
CA PRO A 11 -1.18 12.73 -57.85
C PRO A 11 -2.66 13.07 -57.64
N LEU A 12 -3.51 12.84 -58.65
CA LEU A 12 -4.96 13.10 -58.54
C LEU A 12 -5.63 12.04 -57.66
N LEU A 13 -5.22 10.79 -57.79
CA LEU A 13 -5.71 9.72 -56.91
C LEU A 13 -5.26 9.90 -55.47
N CYS A 14 -4.00 10.27 -55.23
CA CYS A 14 -3.51 10.63 -53.91
C CYS A 14 -4.32 11.74 -53.24
N THR A 15 -4.60 12.83 -54.01
CA THR A 15 -5.39 13.97 -53.50
C THR A 15 -6.84 13.55 -53.19
N ALA A 16 -7.45 12.77 -54.05
CA ALA A 16 -8.81 12.25 -53.86
C ALA A 16 -8.89 11.35 -52.61
N MET A 17 -7.92 10.44 -52.44
CA MET A 17 -7.82 9.58 -51.28
C MET A 17 -7.63 10.35 -49.98
N ARG A 18 -6.72 11.33 -49.94
CA ARG A 18 -6.54 12.21 -48.79
C ARG A 18 -7.86 12.88 -48.39
N ARG A 19 -8.59 13.46 -49.30
CA ARG A 19 -9.89 14.10 -49.04
C ARG A 19 -10.91 13.10 -48.43
N LYS A 20 -10.93 11.89 -48.91
CA LYS A 20 -11.82 10.82 -48.38
C LYS A 20 -11.43 10.46 -46.93
N ILE A 21 -10.13 10.32 -46.63
CA ILE A 21 -9.61 10.02 -45.32
C ILE A 21 -9.92 11.17 -44.34
N GLU A 22 -9.68 12.43 -44.73
CA GLU A 22 -10.02 13.59 -43.92
C GLU A 22 -11.51 13.73 -43.63
N MET A 23 -12.38 13.35 -44.58
CA MET A 23 -13.83 13.35 -44.40
C MET A 23 -14.24 12.25 -43.39
N ILE A 24 -13.69 11.02 -43.51
CA ILE A 24 -13.93 9.93 -42.61
C ILE A 24 -13.45 10.26 -41.17
N ASP A 25 -12.27 10.91 -41.03
CA ASP A 25 -11.75 11.30 -39.74
C ASP A 25 -12.67 12.32 -39.03
N ARG A 26 -13.20 13.31 -39.74
CA ARG A 26 -14.16 14.27 -39.21
C ARG A 26 -15.46 13.66 -38.75
N GLU A 27 -15.96 12.65 -39.45
CA GLU A 27 -17.23 11.97 -39.13
C GLU A 27 -17.06 10.95 -38.00
N ASN A 28 -15.92 10.25 -37.95
CA ASN A 28 -15.72 9.13 -37.04
C ASN A 28 -14.71 9.38 -35.91
N GLN A 29 -14.07 10.55 -35.88
CA GLN A 29 -13.07 10.95 -34.86
C GLN A 29 -11.94 9.91 -34.72
N LEU A 30 -11.39 9.42 -35.83
CA LEU A 30 -10.31 8.43 -35.83
C LEU A 30 -9.01 8.95 -35.23
N GLY A 31 -8.85 10.28 -35.11
CA GLY A 31 -7.67 10.93 -34.54
C GLY A 31 -6.48 10.92 -35.50
N ILE A 32 -6.73 11.06 -36.82
CA ILE A 32 -5.69 11.17 -37.84
C ILE A 32 -5.07 12.55 -37.76
N GLN A 33 -3.79 12.61 -37.36
CA GLN A 33 -3.04 13.87 -37.23
C GLN A 33 -2.47 14.33 -38.54
N GLU A 34 -1.93 13.45 -39.36
CA GLU A 34 -1.24 13.77 -40.59
C GLU A 34 -1.55 12.72 -41.66
N THR A 35 -1.77 13.17 -42.90
CA THR A 35 -1.85 12.33 -44.09
C THR A 35 -0.70 12.68 -45.03
N LEU A 36 0.29 11.81 -45.11
CA LEU A 36 1.47 11.90 -45.97
C LEU A 36 1.15 11.36 -47.35
N ILE A 37 1.84 11.87 -48.38
CA ILE A 37 1.73 11.37 -49.75
C ILE A 37 3.12 11.07 -50.27
N ALA A 38 3.27 9.96 -50.96
CA ALA A 38 4.43 9.62 -51.78
C ALA A 38 3.98 9.15 -53.17
N HIS A 39 4.74 9.51 -54.20
CA HIS A 39 4.43 9.19 -55.58
C HIS A 39 5.24 8.01 -56.15
N SER A 40 5.99 7.34 -55.30
CA SER A 40 6.73 6.10 -55.64
C SER A 40 7.06 5.31 -54.38
N ALA A 41 7.34 4.04 -54.53
CA ALA A 41 7.79 3.17 -53.46
C ALA A 41 9.14 3.64 -52.86
N GLN A 42 10.01 4.24 -53.65
CA GLN A 42 11.30 4.78 -53.18
C GLN A 42 11.09 6.05 -52.34
N GLU A 43 10.20 6.95 -52.74
CA GLU A 43 9.85 8.15 -51.95
C GLU A 43 9.18 7.74 -50.61
N ALA A 44 8.24 6.80 -50.66
CA ALA A 44 7.59 6.25 -49.46
C ALA A 44 8.62 5.66 -48.49
N TRP A 45 9.58 4.91 -48.98
CA TRP A 45 10.63 4.31 -48.16
C TRP A 45 11.51 5.39 -47.48
N GLY A 46 11.84 6.46 -48.23
CA GLY A 46 12.58 7.61 -47.66
C GLY A 46 11.82 8.26 -46.49
N ILE A 47 10.51 8.52 -46.69
CA ILE A 47 9.64 9.11 -45.67
C ILE A 47 9.53 8.17 -44.43
N LEU A 48 9.40 6.86 -44.62
CA LEU A 48 9.32 5.88 -43.53
C LEU A 48 10.57 5.82 -42.66
N GLN A 49 11.74 6.20 -43.21
CA GLN A 49 12.99 6.29 -42.42
C GLN A 49 13.07 7.54 -41.55
N GLU A 50 12.32 8.61 -41.91
CA GLU A 50 12.37 9.90 -41.23
C GLU A 50 11.16 10.18 -40.33
N LYS A 51 10.00 9.58 -40.66
CA LYS A 51 8.72 9.83 -39.99
C LYS A 51 8.05 8.53 -39.55
N SER A 52 7.44 8.56 -38.37
CA SER A 52 6.54 7.49 -37.91
C SER A 52 5.26 7.47 -38.72
N VAL A 53 4.92 6.31 -39.27
CA VAL A 53 3.69 6.05 -40.01
C VAL A 53 2.96 4.89 -39.36
N ASP A 54 1.66 5.02 -39.12
CA ASP A 54 0.83 3.97 -38.53
C ASP A 54 0.13 3.11 -39.58
N ILE A 55 -0.32 3.75 -40.66
CA ILE A 55 -1.08 3.09 -41.73
C ILE A 55 -0.47 3.49 -43.07
N LEU A 56 -0.11 2.49 -43.87
CA LEU A 56 0.37 2.65 -45.24
C LEU A 56 -0.71 2.15 -46.23
N ILE A 57 -1.18 3.01 -47.12
CA ILE A 57 -2.12 2.68 -48.17
C ILE A 57 -1.38 2.80 -49.51
N SER A 58 -1.07 1.68 -50.19
CA SER A 58 -0.23 1.70 -51.39
C SER A 58 -0.95 1.13 -52.59
N ASP A 59 -0.83 1.77 -53.75
CA ASP A 59 -1.18 1.15 -55.03
C ASP A 59 -0.25 -0.02 -55.32
N ILE A 60 -0.75 -1.04 -56.06
CA ILE A 60 0.07 -2.18 -56.50
C ILE A 60 1.00 -1.75 -57.63
N ARG A 61 0.44 -1.07 -58.64
CA ARG A 61 1.16 -0.81 -59.90
C ARG A 61 1.80 0.54 -59.91
N MET A 62 3.06 0.60 -59.52
CA MET A 62 3.85 1.80 -59.60
C MET A 62 5.10 1.58 -60.47
N PRO A 63 5.64 2.61 -61.13
CA PRO A 63 6.91 2.51 -61.88
C PRO A 63 8.07 2.03 -61.00
N TYR A 64 8.92 1.18 -61.54
CA TYR A 64 10.18 0.65 -60.93
C TYR A 64 10.02 -0.33 -59.80
N GLN A 65 9.08 -0.14 -58.91
CA GLN A 65 8.84 -1.02 -57.75
C GLN A 65 7.36 -1.12 -57.45
N THR A 66 6.86 -2.33 -57.28
CA THR A 66 5.45 -2.57 -56.99
C THR A 66 5.11 -2.25 -55.52
N GLY A 67 3.84 -1.93 -55.25
CA GLY A 67 3.37 -1.75 -53.88
C GLY A 67 3.44 -3.00 -53.04
N LEU A 68 3.43 -4.19 -53.62
CA LEU A 68 3.64 -5.45 -52.87
C LEU A 68 5.08 -5.61 -52.44
N GLU A 69 6.06 -5.29 -53.27
CA GLU A 69 7.46 -5.30 -52.89
C GLU A 69 7.75 -4.23 -51.80
N LEU A 70 7.04 -3.09 -51.84
CA LEU A 70 7.09 -2.12 -50.76
C LEU A 70 6.49 -2.68 -49.48
N ALA A 71 5.32 -3.33 -49.55
CA ALA A 71 4.66 -3.96 -48.41
C ALA A 71 5.54 -5.02 -47.73
N ASP A 72 6.20 -5.88 -48.51
CA ASP A 72 7.10 -6.89 -47.99
C ASP A 72 8.29 -6.24 -47.21
N LYS A 73 8.91 -5.20 -47.78
CA LYS A 73 9.98 -4.45 -47.11
C LYS A 73 9.50 -3.75 -45.83
N VAL A 74 8.31 -3.18 -45.88
CA VAL A 74 7.72 -2.48 -44.72
C VAL A 74 7.41 -3.47 -43.61
N ASN A 75 6.81 -4.62 -43.92
CA ASN A 75 6.51 -5.65 -42.95
C ASN A 75 7.76 -6.28 -42.32
N GLU A 76 8.86 -6.33 -43.04
CA GLU A 76 10.16 -6.81 -42.53
C GLU A 76 10.82 -5.76 -41.60
N ALA A 77 10.87 -4.48 -42.01
CA ALA A 77 11.58 -3.42 -41.32
C ALA A 77 10.74 -2.68 -40.26
N PHE A 78 9.44 -2.57 -40.46
CA PHE A 78 8.48 -1.85 -39.63
C PHE A 78 7.20 -2.67 -39.40
N PRO A 79 7.28 -3.79 -38.71
CA PRO A 79 6.16 -4.75 -38.53
C PRO A 79 4.95 -4.12 -37.83
N GLU A 80 5.12 -2.97 -37.18
CA GLU A 80 4.04 -2.21 -36.52
C GLU A 80 3.11 -1.50 -37.51
N ILE A 81 3.57 -1.18 -38.73
CA ILE A 81 2.78 -0.44 -39.72
C ILE A 81 1.66 -1.33 -40.29
N GLN A 82 0.44 -0.81 -40.33
CA GLN A 82 -0.69 -1.49 -40.95
C GLN A 82 -0.70 -1.20 -42.44
N VAL A 83 -0.42 -2.21 -43.25
CA VAL A 83 -0.33 -2.07 -44.72
C VAL A 83 -1.66 -2.45 -45.37
N VAL A 84 -2.18 -1.55 -46.23
CA VAL A 84 -3.38 -1.72 -47.03
C VAL A 84 -2.99 -1.54 -48.48
N ILE A 85 -3.46 -2.43 -49.35
CA ILE A 85 -3.15 -2.42 -50.79
C ILE A 85 -4.35 -1.95 -51.62
N LEU A 86 -4.11 -1.06 -52.56
CA LEU A 86 -5.08 -0.63 -53.59
C LEU A 86 -4.79 -1.35 -54.90
N SER A 87 -5.83 -1.84 -55.59
CA SER A 87 -5.68 -2.65 -56.82
C SER A 87 -6.69 -2.30 -57.91
N GLY A 88 -6.31 -2.49 -59.16
CA GLY A 88 -7.22 -2.50 -60.32
C GLY A 88 -7.93 -3.83 -60.49
N HIS A 89 -8.94 -3.88 -61.38
CA HIS A 89 -9.78 -5.04 -61.59
C HIS A 89 -9.04 -6.31 -62.12
N ASP A 90 -7.87 -6.17 -62.73
CA ASP A 90 -7.14 -7.29 -63.36
C ASP A 90 -6.07 -7.97 -62.52
N ASP A 91 -5.98 -7.63 -61.23
CA ASP A 91 -4.88 -8.03 -60.35
C ASP A 91 -5.20 -9.24 -59.44
N TYR A 92 -6.05 -10.15 -59.87
CA TYR A 92 -6.49 -11.29 -59.04
C TYR A 92 -5.35 -12.23 -58.59
N GLU A 93 -4.29 -12.41 -59.38
CA GLU A 93 -3.11 -13.16 -58.98
C GLU A 93 -2.31 -12.48 -57.87
N TYR A 94 -2.27 -11.14 -57.85
CA TYR A 94 -1.61 -10.36 -56.80
C TYR A 94 -2.37 -10.39 -55.47
N MET A 95 -3.69 -10.52 -55.48
CA MET A 95 -4.49 -10.67 -54.27
C MET A 95 -4.08 -11.91 -53.45
N ARG A 96 -3.75 -13.00 -54.11
CA ARG A 96 -3.27 -14.24 -53.46
C ARG A 96 -1.87 -14.11 -52.87
N SER A 97 -1.03 -13.26 -53.47
CA SER A 97 0.31 -12.91 -52.98
C SER A 97 0.22 -11.95 -51.78
N ALA A 98 -0.62 -10.91 -51.86
CA ALA A 98 -0.81 -9.92 -50.81
C ALA A 98 -1.27 -10.55 -49.47
N LEU A 99 -2.15 -11.57 -49.54
CA LEU A 99 -2.56 -12.30 -48.33
C LEU A 99 -1.41 -13.09 -47.66
N ARG A 100 -0.31 -13.36 -48.35
CA ARG A 100 0.90 -13.97 -47.79
C ARG A 100 1.90 -12.96 -47.24
N SER A 101 1.81 -11.71 -47.71
CA SER A 101 2.70 -10.61 -47.34
C SER A 101 2.27 -9.86 -46.08
N GLY A 102 1.32 -10.37 -45.28
CA GLY A 102 0.93 -9.77 -44.00
C GLY A 102 0.19 -8.42 -44.10
N VAL A 103 -0.43 -8.10 -45.27
CA VAL A 103 -1.26 -6.88 -45.40
C VAL A 103 -2.59 -7.03 -44.65
N VAL A 104 -3.09 -5.94 -44.12
CA VAL A 104 -4.31 -5.90 -43.30
C VAL A 104 -5.55 -6.07 -44.18
N ASP A 105 -5.54 -5.44 -45.36
CA ASP A 105 -6.66 -5.52 -46.30
C ASP A 105 -6.27 -5.11 -47.70
N TYR A 106 -7.20 -5.36 -48.64
CA TYR A 106 -7.04 -5.14 -50.05
C TYR A 106 -8.30 -4.46 -50.60
N LEU A 107 -8.16 -3.31 -51.24
CA LEU A 107 -9.25 -2.50 -51.75
C LEU A 107 -9.20 -2.42 -53.28
N LEU A 108 -10.34 -2.66 -53.94
CA LEU A 108 -10.47 -2.57 -55.40
C LEU A 108 -10.79 -1.13 -55.84
N LYS A 109 -10.04 -0.60 -56.83
CA LYS A 109 -10.34 0.69 -57.48
C LYS A 109 -11.52 0.53 -58.43
N PRO A 110 -12.50 1.47 -58.47
CA PRO A 110 -12.56 2.69 -57.68
C PRO A 110 -13.01 2.48 -56.23
N VAL A 111 -12.19 2.91 -55.27
CA VAL A 111 -12.43 2.69 -53.86
C VAL A 111 -13.60 3.53 -53.36
N LYS A 112 -14.60 2.88 -52.75
CA LYS A 112 -15.75 3.57 -52.15
C LYS A 112 -15.42 4.09 -50.75
N LEU A 113 -16.09 5.18 -50.33
CA LEU A 113 -15.87 5.80 -49.01
C LEU A 113 -16.06 4.81 -47.85
N VAL A 114 -17.12 4.00 -47.94
CA VAL A 114 -17.43 2.99 -46.88
C VAL A 114 -16.31 1.97 -46.72
N GLN A 115 -15.69 1.52 -47.83
CA GLN A 115 -14.60 0.54 -47.80
C GLN A 115 -13.34 1.13 -47.12
N ILE A 116 -13.02 2.40 -47.40
CA ILE A 116 -11.89 3.08 -46.73
C ILE A 116 -12.17 3.20 -45.23
N GLN A 117 -13.40 3.57 -44.88
CA GLN A 117 -13.83 3.69 -43.48
C GLN A 117 -13.67 2.36 -42.73
N GLU A 118 -14.20 1.27 -43.29
CA GLU A 118 -14.10 -0.09 -42.70
C GLU A 118 -12.63 -0.48 -42.48
N VAL A 119 -11.77 -0.24 -43.45
CA VAL A 119 -10.35 -0.61 -43.38
C VAL A 119 -9.61 0.27 -42.40
N LEU A 120 -9.86 1.58 -42.34
CA LEU A 120 -9.24 2.46 -41.35
C LEU A 120 -9.64 2.09 -39.92
N LEU A 121 -10.90 1.77 -39.67
CA LEU A 121 -11.38 1.26 -38.38
C LEU A 121 -10.68 -0.04 -38.00
N LYS A 122 -10.55 -0.99 -38.97
CA LYS A 122 -9.84 -2.26 -38.76
C LYS A 122 -8.36 -2.04 -38.45
N CYS A 123 -7.68 -1.14 -39.14
CA CYS A 123 -6.29 -0.78 -38.87
C CYS A 123 -6.14 -0.17 -37.48
N GLN A 124 -7.04 0.76 -37.11
CA GLN A 124 -7.04 1.38 -35.80
C GLN A 124 -7.19 0.35 -34.68
N GLU A 125 -8.13 -0.59 -34.84
CA GLU A 125 -8.33 -1.66 -33.87
C GLU A 125 -7.11 -2.59 -33.74
N ASN A 126 -6.49 -2.98 -34.88
CA ASN A 126 -5.26 -3.76 -34.87
C ASN A 126 -4.12 -3.03 -34.14
N LEU A 127 -3.96 -1.74 -34.37
CA LEU A 127 -2.95 -0.92 -33.68
C LEU A 127 -3.23 -0.82 -32.18
N ARG A 128 -4.50 -0.67 -31.78
CA ARG A 128 -4.92 -0.67 -30.38
C ARG A 128 -4.61 -2.02 -29.72
N ARG A 129 -4.95 -3.15 -30.36
CA ARG A 129 -4.67 -4.49 -29.86
C ARG A 129 -3.16 -4.74 -29.69
N ARG A 130 -2.35 -4.35 -30.68
CA ARG A 130 -0.88 -4.47 -30.61
C ARG A 130 -0.28 -3.64 -29.47
N LYS A 131 -0.69 -2.39 -29.32
CA LYS A 131 -0.27 -1.53 -28.20
C LYS A 131 -0.64 -2.15 -26.84
N ALA A 132 -1.86 -2.64 -26.71
CA ALA A 132 -2.30 -3.34 -25.51
C ALA A 132 -1.47 -4.61 -25.20
N GLN A 133 -1.10 -5.36 -26.23
CA GLN A 133 -0.30 -6.58 -26.09
C GLN A 133 1.17 -6.28 -25.75
N SER A 134 1.77 -5.24 -26.34
CA SER A 134 3.13 -4.77 -25.99
C SER A 134 3.23 -4.37 -24.53
N LEU A 135 2.24 -3.65 -24.02
CA LEU A 135 2.17 -3.24 -22.61
C LEU A 135 1.92 -4.41 -21.64
N ARG A 136 1.39 -5.54 -22.12
CA ARG A 136 1.20 -6.74 -21.28
C ARG A 136 2.47 -7.57 -21.15
N ASN A 137 3.29 -7.63 -22.19
CA ASN A 137 4.42 -8.55 -22.31
C ASN A 137 5.73 -7.78 -22.53
N GLY A 138 6.65 -7.82 -21.57
CA GLY A 138 8.03 -7.39 -21.76
C GLY A 138 8.44 -6.06 -21.16
N ASN A 139 9.43 -5.40 -21.75
CA ASN A 139 10.09 -4.19 -21.24
C ASN A 139 9.12 -3.03 -20.95
N ASP A 140 8.08 -2.85 -21.76
CA ASP A 140 7.11 -1.76 -21.60
C ASP A 140 6.30 -1.88 -20.31
N ARG A 141 5.99 -3.13 -19.89
CA ARG A 141 5.31 -3.40 -18.61
C ARG A 141 6.20 -2.99 -17.43
N GLU A 142 7.45 -3.41 -17.43
CA GLU A 142 8.40 -3.09 -16.36
C GLU A 142 8.67 -1.57 -16.28
N VAL A 143 8.82 -0.92 -17.42
CA VAL A 143 9.00 0.53 -17.51
C VAL A 143 7.78 1.26 -16.99
N LEU A 144 6.57 0.81 -17.32
CA LEU A 144 5.32 1.37 -16.82
C LEU A 144 5.18 1.16 -15.30
N GLU A 145 5.45 -0.03 -14.80
CA GLU A 145 5.40 -0.36 -13.37
C GLU A 145 6.35 0.53 -12.55
N ASN A 146 7.59 0.66 -13.00
CA ASN A 146 8.59 1.51 -12.37
C ASN A 146 8.18 2.99 -12.39
N TRP A 147 7.56 3.46 -13.47
CA TRP A 147 7.09 4.82 -13.59
C TRP A 147 5.88 5.08 -12.66
N LEU A 148 4.88 4.19 -12.62
CA LEU A 148 3.73 4.31 -11.72
C LEU A 148 4.15 4.28 -10.25
N ASN A 149 5.08 3.40 -9.88
CA ASN A 149 5.67 3.37 -8.54
C ASN A 149 6.45 4.66 -8.23
N GLY A 150 7.11 5.24 -9.23
CA GLY A 150 7.74 6.55 -9.13
C GLY A 150 6.76 7.67 -8.83
N LEU A 151 5.58 7.68 -9.48
CA LEU A 151 4.51 8.65 -9.19
C LEU A 151 4.00 8.52 -7.75
N LEU A 152 3.85 7.30 -7.23
CA LEU A 152 3.47 7.05 -5.84
C LEU A 152 4.51 7.58 -4.85
N ALA A 153 5.78 7.59 -5.24
CA ALA A 153 6.90 8.17 -4.49
C ALA A 153 7.07 9.70 -4.68
N GLY A 154 6.14 10.34 -5.41
CA GLY A 154 6.15 11.79 -5.64
C GLY A 154 7.03 12.25 -6.82
N LYS A 155 7.53 11.34 -7.66
CA LYS A 155 8.19 11.72 -8.92
C LYS A 155 7.15 12.26 -9.91
N THR A 156 7.59 13.08 -10.83
CA THR A 156 6.78 13.63 -11.93
C THR A 156 7.40 13.27 -13.27
N GLY A 157 6.59 13.20 -14.32
CA GLY A 157 7.07 12.90 -15.66
C GLY A 157 5.92 12.51 -16.60
N LYS A 158 6.19 12.51 -17.89
CA LYS A 158 5.23 12.01 -18.88
C LYS A 158 5.18 10.47 -18.84
N PRO A 159 4.03 9.85 -19.18
CA PRO A 159 3.94 8.42 -19.36
C PRO A 159 5.02 7.91 -20.33
N PRO A 160 5.74 6.82 -19.96
CA PRO A 160 6.81 6.30 -20.83
C PRO A 160 6.29 5.51 -22.02
N VAL A 161 4.99 5.19 -22.02
CA VAL A 161 4.31 4.36 -23.01
C VAL A 161 3.00 5.00 -23.46
N GLU A 162 2.55 4.68 -24.67
CA GLU A 162 1.26 5.10 -25.18
C GLU A 162 0.18 4.04 -24.90
N PHE A 163 -1.03 4.48 -24.59
CA PHE A 163 -2.16 3.62 -24.30
C PHE A 163 -3.16 3.60 -25.45
N PRO A 164 -3.86 2.45 -25.65
CA PRO A 164 -4.84 2.31 -26.72
C PRO A 164 -6.10 3.17 -26.53
N HIS A 165 -6.42 3.54 -25.31
CA HIS A 165 -7.67 4.23 -24.96
C HIS A 165 -7.40 5.48 -24.10
N PRO A 166 -8.34 6.47 -24.08
CA PRO A 166 -8.12 7.74 -23.38
C PRO A 166 -8.48 7.71 -21.88
N VAL A 167 -9.19 6.72 -21.39
CA VAL A 167 -9.72 6.68 -20.02
C VAL A 167 -9.04 5.59 -19.20
N PHE A 168 -8.72 5.90 -17.96
CA PHE A 168 -8.08 5.01 -17.01
C PHE A 168 -8.93 4.80 -15.76
N TRP A 169 -8.76 3.63 -15.15
CA TRP A 169 -9.31 3.26 -13.85
C TRP A 169 -8.26 2.51 -13.06
N VAL A 170 -8.30 2.62 -11.75
CA VAL A 170 -7.50 1.78 -10.86
C VAL A 170 -8.44 0.77 -10.21
N ALA A 171 -8.22 -0.52 -10.45
CA ALA A 171 -8.92 -1.59 -9.78
C ALA A 171 -8.00 -2.26 -8.76
N TRP A 172 -8.51 -2.43 -7.54
CA TRP A 172 -7.81 -3.08 -6.44
C TRP A 172 -8.47 -4.41 -6.13
N PRO A 173 -7.82 -5.54 -6.42
CA PRO A 173 -8.34 -6.88 -6.09
C PRO A 173 -8.07 -7.24 -4.63
N PHE A 174 -8.94 -8.08 -4.06
CA PHE A 174 -8.75 -8.69 -2.75
C PHE A 174 -9.40 -10.08 -2.69
N GLY A 175 -8.69 -11.06 -2.10
CA GLY A 175 -9.15 -12.45 -2.01
C GLY A 175 -8.92 -13.21 -3.31
N GLY A 176 -9.45 -14.41 -3.39
CA GLY A 176 -9.24 -15.30 -4.53
C GLY A 176 -7.91 -16.06 -4.47
N GLU A 177 -7.26 -16.10 -3.31
CA GLU A 177 -6.07 -16.91 -3.07
C GLU A 177 -6.50 -18.38 -2.94
N GLY A 178 -6.05 -19.24 -3.88
CA GLY A 178 -6.04 -20.69 -3.69
C GLY A 178 -4.82 -21.12 -2.87
N GLU A 179 -4.67 -22.42 -2.59
CA GLU A 179 -3.50 -22.98 -1.88
C GLU A 179 -2.16 -22.61 -2.53
N ASP A 180 -2.14 -22.27 -3.84
CA ASP A 180 -0.95 -21.87 -4.62
C ASP A 180 -0.76 -20.35 -4.78
N GLY A 181 -1.55 -19.50 -4.10
CA GLY A 181 -1.55 -18.04 -4.28
C GLY A 181 -2.35 -17.58 -5.50
N PHE A 182 -3.02 -16.42 -5.38
CA PHE A 182 -3.80 -15.85 -6.48
C PHE A 182 -2.89 -15.42 -7.64
N ARG A 183 -2.98 -16.13 -8.78
CA ARG A 183 -2.31 -15.77 -10.03
C ARG A 183 -3.15 -14.79 -10.86
N ALA A 184 -3.52 -13.68 -10.25
CA ALA A 184 -4.27 -12.62 -10.93
C ALA A 184 -3.63 -12.21 -12.26
N GLU A 185 -2.32 -12.24 -12.32
CA GLU A 185 -1.55 -11.92 -13.54
C GLU A 185 -1.97 -12.76 -14.73
N GLU A 186 -2.15 -14.06 -14.53
CA GLU A 186 -2.53 -15.00 -15.59
C GLU A 186 -3.95 -14.72 -16.06
N VAL A 187 -4.89 -14.53 -15.13
CA VAL A 187 -6.30 -14.25 -15.46
C VAL A 187 -6.45 -12.93 -16.22
N PHE A 188 -5.81 -11.85 -15.74
CA PHE A 188 -5.90 -10.55 -16.43
C PHE A 188 -5.10 -10.49 -17.74
N ALA A 189 -4.13 -11.37 -17.94
CA ALA A 189 -3.41 -11.49 -19.20
C ALA A 189 -4.22 -12.29 -20.25
N GLU A 190 -4.98 -13.31 -19.84
CA GLU A 190 -5.76 -14.17 -20.69
C GLU A 190 -7.09 -13.54 -21.12
N GLU A 191 -7.77 -12.85 -20.20
CA GLU A 191 -9.07 -12.20 -20.47
C GLU A 191 -8.84 -10.87 -21.20
N SER A 192 -8.91 -10.90 -22.52
CA SER A 192 -8.83 -9.70 -23.36
C SER A 192 -10.21 -9.27 -23.82
N SER A 193 -10.50 -7.96 -23.70
CA SER A 193 -11.70 -7.34 -24.26
C SER A 193 -11.29 -6.27 -25.27
N GLU A 194 -12.07 -6.12 -26.34
CA GLU A 194 -11.83 -5.05 -27.33
C GLU A 194 -11.92 -3.65 -26.72
N ASN A 195 -12.73 -3.51 -25.67
CA ASN A 195 -13.02 -2.22 -25.03
C ASN A 195 -12.20 -1.94 -23.77
N VAL A 196 -11.44 -2.93 -23.27
CA VAL A 196 -10.68 -2.80 -22.02
C VAL A 196 -9.30 -3.42 -22.18
N ALA A 197 -8.27 -2.62 -22.03
CA ALA A 197 -6.90 -3.08 -21.83
C ALA A 197 -6.58 -3.07 -20.35
N ALA A 198 -6.16 -4.21 -19.81
CA ALA A 198 -5.82 -4.35 -18.39
C ALA A 198 -4.32 -4.61 -18.20
N PHE A 199 -3.74 -3.92 -17.22
CA PHE A 199 -2.34 -4.03 -16.84
C PHE A 199 -2.24 -4.36 -15.37
N PHE A 200 -1.85 -5.58 -15.08
CA PHE A 200 -1.63 -6.04 -13.72
C PHE A 200 -0.18 -5.76 -13.31
N PHE A 201 0.03 -5.24 -12.11
CA PHE A 201 1.34 -5.04 -11.53
C PHE A 201 1.28 -5.09 -9.99
N ARG A 202 2.47 -5.23 -9.36
CA ARG A 202 2.62 -5.11 -7.91
C ARG A 202 3.24 -3.78 -7.56
N ASN A 203 2.65 -3.11 -6.58
CA ASN A 203 3.23 -1.85 -6.09
C ASN A 203 4.45 -2.12 -5.18
N VAL A 204 5.06 -1.03 -4.67
CA VAL A 204 6.23 -1.10 -3.76
C VAL A 204 5.93 -1.91 -2.50
N THR A 205 4.67 -1.96 -2.05
CA THR A 205 4.21 -2.76 -0.89
C THR A 205 3.78 -4.17 -1.27
N GLN A 206 4.07 -4.62 -2.49
CA GLN A 206 3.69 -5.93 -3.04
C GLN A 206 2.17 -6.17 -3.15
N ASP A 207 1.36 -5.11 -3.00
CA ASP A 207 -0.08 -5.24 -3.21
C ASP A 207 -0.38 -5.33 -4.71
N ALA A 208 -1.30 -6.20 -5.08
CA ALA A 208 -1.80 -6.34 -6.45
C ALA A 208 -2.62 -5.11 -6.87
N VAL A 209 -2.37 -4.60 -8.05
CA VAL A 209 -3.11 -3.47 -8.63
C VAL A 209 -3.35 -3.73 -10.11
N VAL A 210 -4.53 -3.36 -10.59
CA VAL A 210 -4.87 -3.44 -12.01
C VAL A 210 -5.16 -2.03 -12.51
N LEU A 211 -4.39 -1.58 -13.49
CA LEU A 211 -4.72 -0.40 -14.27
C LEU A 211 -5.58 -0.82 -15.45
N LEU A 212 -6.81 -0.35 -15.51
CA LEU A 212 -7.72 -0.57 -16.62
C LEU A 212 -7.69 0.67 -17.53
N ASN A 213 -7.60 0.45 -18.82
CA ASN A 213 -7.62 1.49 -19.83
C ASN A 213 -8.78 1.23 -20.78
N THR A 214 -9.74 2.17 -20.86
CA THR A 214 -11.03 1.99 -21.55
C THR A 214 -11.31 3.11 -22.54
N GLU A 215 -12.12 2.82 -23.54
CA GLU A 215 -12.53 3.79 -24.55
C GLU A 215 -13.39 4.92 -23.97
N SER A 216 -14.19 4.62 -22.95
CA SER A 216 -15.11 5.56 -22.33
C SER A 216 -15.16 5.41 -20.81
N SER A 217 -15.72 6.41 -20.13
CA SER A 217 -15.91 6.44 -18.67
C SER A 217 -17.16 5.68 -18.19
N ARG A 218 -17.67 4.71 -18.95
CA ARG A 218 -18.86 3.91 -18.62
C ARG A 218 -18.50 2.80 -17.64
N GLU A 219 -19.12 2.79 -16.49
CA GLU A 219 -18.90 1.79 -15.43
C GLU A 219 -19.34 0.37 -15.86
N ASP A 220 -20.36 0.26 -16.71
CA ASP A 220 -20.86 -1.05 -17.19
C ASP A 220 -19.81 -1.82 -18.02
N ILE A 221 -18.94 -1.14 -18.77
CA ILE A 221 -17.84 -1.77 -19.50
C ILE A 221 -16.83 -2.39 -18.52
N VAL A 222 -16.43 -1.63 -17.51
CA VAL A 222 -15.47 -2.08 -16.47
C VAL A 222 -16.11 -3.20 -15.63
N LYS A 223 -17.39 -3.08 -15.31
CA LYS A 223 -18.16 -4.09 -14.58
C LYS A 223 -18.18 -5.42 -15.31
N ALA A 224 -18.57 -5.43 -16.57
CA ALA A 224 -18.61 -6.64 -17.39
C ALA A 224 -17.24 -7.32 -17.49
N TYR A 225 -16.18 -6.54 -17.67
CA TYR A 225 -14.81 -7.06 -17.72
C TYR A 225 -14.39 -7.71 -16.40
N ILE A 226 -14.64 -7.04 -15.26
CA ILE A 226 -14.29 -7.57 -13.93
C ILE A 226 -15.09 -8.84 -13.61
N GLU A 227 -16.38 -8.88 -13.93
CA GLU A 227 -17.22 -10.07 -13.76
C GLU A 227 -16.67 -11.27 -14.56
N THR A 228 -16.22 -11.06 -15.80
CA THR A 228 -15.55 -12.08 -16.61
C THR A 228 -14.26 -12.59 -15.93
N CYS A 229 -13.43 -11.69 -15.42
CA CYS A 229 -12.22 -12.05 -14.67
C CYS A 229 -12.54 -12.85 -13.40
N GLN A 230 -13.57 -12.45 -12.65
CA GLN A 230 -14.02 -13.18 -11.45
C GLN A 230 -14.48 -14.61 -11.78
N GLU A 231 -15.23 -14.78 -12.86
CA GLU A 231 -15.66 -16.10 -13.34
C GLU A 231 -14.49 -16.95 -13.79
N SER A 232 -13.49 -16.35 -14.45
CA SER A 232 -12.28 -17.04 -14.85
C SER A 232 -11.46 -17.52 -13.63
N CYS A 233 -11.32 -16.69 -12.60
CA CYS A 233 -10.69 -17.08 -11.33
C CYS A 233 -11.39 -18.32 -10.72
N VAL A 234 -12.71 -18.30 -10.67
CA VAL A 234 -13.49 -19.42 -10.12
C VAL A 234 -13.32 -20.70 -10.97
N ARG A 235 -13.31 -20.57 -12.29
CA ARG A 235 -13.07 -21.71 -13.23
C ARG A 235 -11.69 -22.34 -13.04
N GLN A 236 -10.68 -21.54 -12.70
CA GLN A 236 -9.32 -21.99 -12.43
C GLN A 236 -9.10 -22.52 -11.01
N GLY A 237 -10.17 -22.64 -10.20
CA GLY A 237 -10.11 -23.16 -8.84
C GLY A 237 -9.67 -22.15 -7.78
N ALA A 238 -9.50 -20.88 -8.16
CA ALA A 238 -9.30 -19.79 -7.21
C ALA A 238 -10.64 -19.32 -6.62
N GLY A 239 -10.62 -18.76 -5.45
CA GLY A 239 -11.81 -18.11 -4.88
C GLY A 239 -12.23 -16.90 -5.71
N ARG A 240 -13.49 -16.45 -5.55
CA ARG A 240 -13.99 -15.24 -6.23
C ARG A 240 -13.37 -13.99 -5.60
N PRO A 241 -12.49 -13.25 -6.29
CA PRO A 241 -11.92 -12.02 -5.74
C PRO A 241 -12.96 -10.89 -5.72
N CYS A 242 -12.91 -10.00 -4.73
CA CYS A 242 -13.66 -8.75 -4.77
C CYS A 242 -12.79 -7.61 -5.32
N PHE A 243 -13.44 -6.61 -5.93
CA PHE A 243 -12.76 -5.47 -6.55
C PHE A 243 -13.30 -4.13 -6.05
N ALA A 244 -12.40 -3.24 -5.71
CA ALA A 244 -12.69 -1.82 -5.56
C ALA A 244 -12.10 -1.05 -6.75
N VAL A 245 -12.91 -0.22 -7.39
CA VAL A 245 -12.53 0.51 -8.60
C VAL A 245 -12.62 2.00 -8.34
N SER A 246 -11.60 2.75 -8.77
CA SER A 246 -11.57 4.21 -8.69
C SER A 246 -12.64 4.83 -9.61
N ARG A 247 -12.85 6.12 -9.52
CA ARG A 247 -13.50 6.88 -10.59
C ARG A 247 -12.61 6.91 -11.84
N PRO A 248 -13.19 7.18 -13.03
CA PRO A 248 -12.42 7.31 -14.26
C PRO A 248 -11.57 8.58 -14.24
N PHE A 249 -10.43 8.53 -14.92
CA PHE A 249 -9.54 9.67 -15.13
C PHE A 249 -8.87 9.59 -16.52
N THR A 250 -8.37 10.70 -17.02
CA THR A 250 -7.83 10.80 -18.38
C THR A 250 -6.33 11.14 -18.44
N ARG A 251 -5.78 11.59 -17.31
CA ARG A 251 -4.37 11.96 -17.21
C ARG A 251 -3.66 10.99 -16.27
N LEU A 252 -2.74 10.21 -16.81
CA LEU A 252 -2.10 9.14 -16.07
C LEU A 252 -1.22 9.66 -14.90
N GLU A 253 -0.79 10.93 -14.96
CA GLU A 253 -0.09 11.60 -13.86
C GLU A 253 -0.95 11.74 -12.60
N GLU A 254 -2.27 11.65 -12.74
CA GLU A 254 -3.23 11.67 -11.62
C GLU A 254 -3.38 10.30 -10.93
N TYR A 255 -2.75 9.25 -11.45
CA TYR A 255 -2.78 7.88 -10.92
C TYR A 255 -2.65 7.80 -9.39
N PRO A 256 -1.74 8.55 -8.70
CA PRO A 256 -1.61 8.45 -7.25
C PRO A 256 -2.88 8.80 -6.47
N ALA A 257 -3.70 9.72 -7.00
CA ALA A 257 -4.96 10.10 -6.37
C ALA A 257 -6.00 8.97 -6.51
N PHE A 258 -6.14 8.40 -7.70
CA PHE A 258 -7.10 7.33 -8.00
C PHE A 258 -6.66 5.98 -7.43
N TYR A 259 -5.36 5.73 -7.33
CA TYR A 259 -4.79 4.61 -6.56
C TYR A 259 -5.24 4.67 -5.09
N LYS A 260 -5.09 5.84 -4.44
CA LYS A 260 -5.56 6.04 -3.06
C LYS A 260 -7.07 5.86 -2.95
N GLU A 261 -7.82 6.33 -3.94
CA GLU A 261 -9.28 6.22 -3.99
C GLU A 261 -9.74 4.76 -4.04
N ALA A 262 -9.21 3.95 -4.98
CA ALA A 262 -9.51 2.52 -5.08
C ALA A 262 -9.15 1.77 -3.79
N ARG A 263 -7.97 2.05 -3.24
CA ARG A 263 -7.50 1.46 -1.97
C ARG A 263 -8.41 1.80 -0.79
N TYR A 264 -8.92 3.03 -0.71
CA TYR A 264 -9.91 3.40 0.31
C TYR A 264 -11.25 2.72 0.09
N THR A 265 -11.69 2.62 -1.17
CA THR A 265 -12.94 1.94 -1.50
C THR A 265 -12.88 0.46 -1.12
N MET A 266 -11.74 -0.21 -1.30
CA MET A 266 -11.55 -1.58 -0.87
C MET A 266 -11.75 -1.78 0.65
N ALA A 267 -11.41 -0.79 1.47
CA ALA A 267 -11.59 -0.91 2.91
C ALA A 267 -13.07 -0.93 3.36
N TYR A 268 -14.03 -0.54 2.51
CA TYR A 268 -15.46 -0.70 2.81
C TYR A 268 -15.90 -2.16 2.98
N ARG A 269 -15.16 -3.15 2.41
CA ARG A 269 -15.46 -4.57 2.63
C ARG A 269 -15.41 -4.99 4.10
N MET A 270 -14.63 -4.28 4.92
CA MET A 270 -14.57 -4.53 6.35
C MET A 270 -15.90 -4.23 7.06
N LEU A 271 -16.69 -3.32 6.49
CA LEU A 271 -18.00 -2.92 7.01
C LEU A 271 -19.12 -3.70 6.36
N GLU A 272 -19.03 -3.86 5.04
CA GLU A 272 -20.03 -4.51 4.21
C GLU A 272 -19.34 -5.29 3.08
N PRO A 273 -19.45 -6.62 3.03
CA PRO A 273 -18.89 -7.42 1.94
C PRO A 273 -19.46 -7.02 0.59
N PHE A 274 -18.64 -6.98 -0.44
CA PHE A 274 -19.05 -6.72 -1.81
C PHE A 274 -18.17 -7.50 -2.80
N ASP A 275 -18.69 -7.82 -3.97
CA ASP A 275 -17.92 -8.43 -5.06
C ASP A 275 -17.24 -7.36 -5.91
N LEU A 276 -17.96 -6.26 -6.18
CA LEU A 276 -17.48 -5.11 -6.93
C LEU A 276 -18.05 -3.81 -6.34
N ARG A 277 -17.19 -2.83 -6.15
CA ARG A 277 -17.58 -1.50 -5.68
C ARG A 277 -16.82 -0.40 -6.41
N PHE A 278 -17.54 0.52 -7.00
CA PHE A 278 -16.99 1.75 -7.58
C PHE A 278 -16.89 2.85 -6.52
N SER A 279 -15.84 3.66 -6.62
CA SER A 279 -15.67 4.84 -5.78
C SER A 279 -16.71 5.91 -6.15
N SER A 280 -17.27 6.52 -5.15
CA SER A 280 -18.20 7.67 -5.33
C SER A 280 -17.52 8.98 -4.94
N ALA A 281 -17.96 10.09 -5.56
CA ALA A 281 -17.46 11.45 -5.32
C ALA A 281 -17.83 12.06 -3.96
N GLN A 282 -18.27 11.28 -2.98
CA GLN A 282 -18.69 11.79 -1.68
C GLN A 282 -17.50 12.36 -0.90
N ALA A 283 -17.31 13.65 -1.01
CA ALA A 283 -16.56 14.46 -0.05
C ALA A 283 -17.41 14.62 1.22
N ALA A 284 -17.25 13.72 2.16
CA ALA A 284 -17.88 13.88 3.44
C ALA A 284 -17.09 14.88 4.29
N THR A 285 -17.70 16.00 4.55
CA THR A 285 -17.34 16.93 5.64
C THR A 285 -17.77 16.30 6.96
N GLU A 286 -16.88 15.59 7.66
CA GLU A 286 -17.28 14.83 8.81
C GLU A 286 -16.42 15.04 10.04
N GLN A 287 -17.11 15.11 11.17
CA GLN A 287 -16.48 15.16 12.49
C GLN A 287 -15.90 13.78 12.82
N SER A 288 -14.57 13.68 12.76
CA SER A 288 -13.83 12.49 13.18
C SER A 288 -14.11 12.16 14.65
N ARG A 289 -14.44 10.91 14.95
CA ARG A 289 -14.56 10.41 16.34
C ARG A 289 -13.20 10.11 16.97
N PHE A 290 -12.17 10.01 16.16
CA PHE A 290 -10.81 9.65 16.58
C PHE A 290 -10.28 10.50 17.75
N PRO A 291 -10.37 11.85 17.77
CA PRO A 291 -9.80 12.65 18.86
C PRO A 291 -10.37 12.31 20.24
N ARG A 292 -11.66 11.97 20.30
CA ARG A 292 -12.35 11.60 21.55
C ARG A 292 -11.82 10.30 22.15
N PHE A 293 -11.46 9.32 21.29
CA PHE A 293 -10.97 8.02 21.73
C PHE A 293 -9.45 8.00 21.90
N GLN A 294 -8.73 8.82 21.15
CA GLN A 294 -7.27 8.90 21.19
C GLN A 294 -6.72 9.09 22.60
N ALA A 295 -7.24 10.08 23.34
CA ALA A 295 -6.82 10.34 24.71
C ALA A 295 -7.06 9.16 25.66
N ARG A 296 -8.20 8.46 25.49
CA ARG A 296 -8.55 7.28 26.31
C ARG A 296 -7.65 6.09 25.99
N ILE A 297 -7.39 5.82 24.71
CA ILE A 297 -6.46 4.76 24.29
C ILE A 297 -5.08 5.05 24.86
N HIS A 298 -4.58 6.27 24.70
CA HIS A 298 -3.28 6.67 25.24
C HIS A 298 -3.20 6.47 26.76
N SER A 299 -4.19 6.97 27.51
CA SER A 299 -4.25 6.82 28.96
C SER A 299 -4.27 5.37 29.41
N ALA A 300 -5.04 4.50 28.71
CA ALA A 300 -5.11 3.08 29.01
C ALA A 300 -3.78 2.34 28.75
N PHE A 301 -3.06 2.69 27.68
CA PHE A 301 -1.71 2.18 27.41
C PHE A 301 -0.70 2.64 28.47
N GLN A 302 -0.70 3.93 28.82
CA GLN A 302 0.22 4.49 29.82
C GLN A 302 -0.03 3.90 31.21
N SER A 303 -1.29 3.72 31.61
CA SER A 303 -1.66 3.11 32.89
C SER A 303 -1.61 1.58 32.89
N ARG A 304 -1.29 0.94 31.75
CA ARG A 304 -1.28 -0.52 31.57
C ARG A 304 -2.62 -1.17 31.93
N ASN A 305 -3.71 -0.46 31.70
CA ASN A 305 -5.06 -0.94 31.98
C ASN A 305 -5.58 -1.82 30.83
N PHE A 306 -5.13 -3.10 30.79
CA PHE A 306 -5.51 -4.04 29.74
C PHE A 306 -7.02 -4.29 29.69
N ALA A 307 -7.72 -4.25 30.81
CA ALA A 307 -9.17 -4.40 30.83
C ALA A 307 -9.87 -3.29 30.04
N GLU A 308 -9.43 -2.03 30.21
CA GLU A 308 -9.95 -0.91 29.43
C GLU A 308 -9.53 -1.00 27.95
N LEU A 309 -8.30 -1.44 27.66
CA LEU A 309 -7.84 -1.64 26.28
C LEU A 309 -8.70 -2.67 25.54
N TYR A 310 -9.03 -3.80 26.16
CA TYR A 310 -9.96 -4.80 25.57
C TYR A 310 -11.35 -4.22 25.33
N GLN A 311 -11.88 -3.44 26.28
CA GLN A 311 -13.19 -2.78 26.13
C GLN A 311 -13.18 -1.75 24.99
N LEU A 312 -12.12 -0.93 24.90
CA LEU A 312 -11.94 0.04 23.82
C LEU A 312 -11.82 -0.64 22.46
N LEU A 313 -11.05 -1.73 22.40
CA LEU A 313 -10.88 -2.50 21.17
C LEU A 313 -12.23 -3.04 20.68
N GLN A 314 -12.98 -3.71 21.55
CA GLN A 314 -14.31 -4.23 21.22
C GLN A 314 -15.29 -3.13 20.80
N LYS A 315 -15.23 -1.97 21.44
CA LYS A 315 -16.12 -0.84 21.15
C LYS A 315 -15.77 -0.16 19.82
N ILE A 316 -14.48 -0.01 19.50
CA ILE A 316 -14.03 0.75 18.34
C ILE A 316 -14.05 -0.10 17.06
N PHE A 317 -13.55 -1.33 17.13
CA PHE A 317 -13.45 -2.21 15.95
C PHE A 317 -14.67 -3.12 15.83
N CYS A 318 -15.87 -2.54 15.95
CA CYS A 318 -17.12 -3.22 15.68
C CYS A 318 -17.91 -2.49 14.58
N ARG A 319 -18.79 -3.24 13.90
CA ARG A 319 -19.58 -2.71 12.79
C ARG A 319 -20.46 -1.53 13.21
N ASP A 320 -21.09 -1.61 14.37
CA ASP A 320 -22.03 -0.60 14.86
C ASP A 320 -21.37 0.75 15.11
N PHE A 321 -20.08 0.75 15.49
CA PHE A 321 -19.33 1.98 15.69
C PHE A 321 -19.16 2.79 14.39
N PHE A 322 -19.09 2.10 13.24
CA PHE A 322 -18.90 2.70 11.93
C PHE A 322 -20.19 2.80 11.10
N GLN A 323 -21.34 2.24 11.55
CA GLN A 323 -22.58 2.26 10.78
C GLN A 323 -23.12 3.67 10.52
N GLU A 324 -23.01 4.58 11.49
CA GLU A 324 -23.49 5.96 11.33
C GLU A 324 -22.58 6.79 10.40
N GLN A 325 -21.35 6.39 10.26
CA GLN A 325 -20.34 7.06 9.42
C GLN A 325 -19.33 6.04 8.89
N PRO A 326 -19.60 5.37 7.76
CA PRO A 326 -18.79 4.28 7.24
C PRO A 326 -17.52 4.79 6.54
N PHE A 327 -16.55 5.37 7.30
CA PHE A 327 -15.32 5.87 6.71
C PHE A 327 -14.14 4.94 6.96
N PRO A 328 -13.63 4.30 5.93
CA PRO A 328 -12.39 3.53 6.00
C PRO A 328 -11.20 4.31 6.54
N LYS A 329 -11.19 5.66 6.37
CA LYS A 329 -10.17 6.55 6.93
C LYS A 329 -10.12 6.51 8.46
N GLU A 330 -11.30 6.44 9.12
CA GLU A 330 -11.37 6.34 10.57
C GLU A 330 -10.83 5.00 11.07
N ILE A 331 -11.22 3.89 10.43
CA ILE A 331 -10.70 2.54 10.75
C ILE A 331 -9.17 2.56 10.69
N ARG A 332 -8.62 3.09 9.59
CA ARG A 332 -7.18 3.21 9.42
C ARG A 332 -6.53 4.08 10.51
N ARG A 333 -7.14 5.23 10.87
CA ARG A 333 -6.61 6.10 11.92
C ARG A 333 -6.52 5.38 13.26
N PHE A 334 -7.58 4.68 13.64
CA PHE A 334 -7.60 3.88 14.87
C PHE A 334 -6.56 2.77 14.83
N TYR A 335 -6.46 2.03 13.72
CA TYR A 335 -5.52 0.94 13.57
C TYR A 335 -4.06 1.41 13.67
N VAL A 336 -3.67 2.43 12.90
CA VAL A 336 -2.30 2.98 12.92
C VAL A 336 -1.94 3.59 14.28
N TYR A 337 -2.90 4.24 14.93
CA TYR A 337 -2.65 4.77 16.27
C TYR A 337 -2.48 3.65 17.29
N TRP A 338 -3.31 2.60 17.20
CA TRP A 338 -3.17 1.42 18.07
C TRP A 338 -1.82 0.72 17.88
N GLU A 339 -1.42 0.54 16.63
CA GLU A 339 -0.09 0.03 16.28
C GLU A 339 1.02 0.86 16.93
N SER A 340 0.97 2.18 16.82
CA SER A 340 1.99 3.06 17.42
C SER A 340 2.09 2.92 18.94
N GLN A 341 0.95 2.79 19.63
CA GLN A 341 0.93 2.62 21.09
C GLN A 341 1.44 1.23 21.52
N VAL A 342 1.12 0.19 20.74
CA VAL A 342 1.65 -1.16 20.98
C VAL A 342 3.17 -1.19 20.76
N GLN A 343 3.69 -0.57 19.70
CA GLN A 343 5.12 -0.51 19.44
C GLN A 343 5.89 0.27 20.52
N GLU A 344 5.33 1.40 21.00
CA GLU A 344 5.88 2.16 22.11
C GLU A 344 5.99 1.31 23.38
N MET A 345 4.91 0.61 23.73
CA MET A 345 4.89 -0.30 24.88
C MET A 345 5.86 -1.48 24.70
N ALA A 346 5.88 -2.11 23.52
CA ALA A 346 6.78 -3.22 23.20
C ALA A 346 8.25 -2.82 23.37
N SER A 347 8.61 -1.64 22.88
CA SER A 347 9.95 -1.06 23.07
C SER A 347 10.32 -0.90 24.54
N ALA A 348 9.38 -0.42 25.37
CA ALA A 348 9.60 -0.22 26.80
C ALA A 348 9.86 -1.56 27.55
N TYR A 349 9.34 -2.67 27.04
CA TYR A 349 9.51 -4.02 27.60
C TYR A 349 10.50 -4.90 26.83
N HIS A 350 11.22 -4.34 25.84
CA HIS A 350 12.17 -5.06 24.98
C HIS A 350 11.55 -6.31 24.31
N LEU A 351 10.30 -6.17 23.86
CA LEU A 351 9.59 -7.23 23.17
C LEU A 351 9.81 -7.10 21.66
N GLU A 352 10.19 -8.19 21.02
CA GLU A 352 10.17 -8.31 19.57
C GLU A 352 8.76 -8.70 19.14
N LEU A 353 8.10 -7.82 18.40
CA LEU A 353 6.82 -8.06 17.78
C LEU A 353 7.02 -8.30 16.29
N GLU A 354 6.23 -9.21 15.74
CA GLU A 354 6.10 -9.31 14.28
C GLU A 354 5.63 -7.97 13.69
N ALA A 355 6.04 -7.70 12.46
CA ALA A 355 5.60 -6.50 11.75
C ALA A 355 4.07 -6.51 11.63
N PHE A 356 3.45 -5.38 11.98
CA PHE A 356 2.02 -5.21 11.84
C PHE A 356 1.63 -5.34 10.36
N PRO A 357 0.63 -6.15 10.03
CA PRO A 357 0.14 -6.24 8.66
C PRO A 357 -0.47 -4.90 8.24
N HIS A 358 -0.36 -4.57 6.97
CA HIS A 358 -1.06 -3.39 6.45
C HIS A 358 -2.57 -3.55 6.68
N PHE A 359 -3.26 -2.50 7.14
CA PHE A 359 -4.69 -2.55 7.52
C PHE A 359 -5.60 -3.11 6.41
N SER A 360 -5.23 -2.94 5.14
CA SER A 360 -6.00 -3.44 4.00
C SER A 360 -5.92 -4.96 3.81
N ARG A 361 -5.07 -5.68 4.54
CA ARG A 361 -5.00 -7.15 4.48
C ARG A 361 -6.12 -7.86 5.24
N PHE A 362 -6.76 -7.17 6.18
CA PHE A 362 -7.87 -7.78 6.92
C PHE A 362 -9.12 -7.87 6.05
N ALA A 363 -9.77 -9.02 6.04
CA ALA A 363 -11.02 -9.25 5.32
C ALA A 363 -12.21 -8.60 6.03
N SER A 364 -12.17 -8.47 7.36
CA SER A 364 -13.26 -7.91 8.17
C SER A 364 -12.76 -7.17 9.40
N LEU A 365 -13.63 -6.36 10.02
CA LEU A 365 -13.35 -5.76 11.33
C LEU A 365 -13.15 -6.80 12.43
N ASN A 366 -13.85 -7.94 12.36
CA ASN A 366 -13.70 -9.02 13.34
C ASN A 366 -12.29 -9.61 13.26
N GLU A 367 -11.78 -9.90 12.06
CA GLU A 367 -10.42 -10.41 11.86
C GLU A 367 -9.37 -9.42 12.40
N MET A 368 -9.54 -8.13 12.10
CA MET A 368 -8.67 -7.07 12.64
C MET A 368 -8.74 -7.01 14.17
N GLN A 369 -9.93 -7.11 14.74
CA GLN A 369 -10.15 -7.13 16.18
C GLN A 369 -9.48 -8.34 16.84
N GLU A 370 -9.62 -9.55 16.28
CA GLU A 370 -8.98 -10.78 16.75
C GLU A 370 -7.46 -10.67 16.72
N TYR A 371 -6.91 -10.13 15.63
CA TYR A 371 -5.47 -9.87 15.51
C TYR A 371 -4.98 -8.93 16.62
N LEU A 372 -5.64 -7.79 16.80
CA LEU A 372 -5.27 -6.80 17.83
C LEU A 372 -5.46 -7.37 19.27
N GLN A 373 -6.47 -8.21 19.49
CA GLN A 373 -6.66 -8.93 20.77
C GLN A 373 -5.50 -9.90 21.03
N LYS A 374 -5.06 -10.65 20.01
CA LYS A 374 -3.90 -11.53 20.12
C LYS A 374 -2.64 -10.77 20.50
N VAL A 375 -2.39 -9.63 19.85
CA VAL A 375 -1.25 -8.76 20.15
C VAL A 375 -1.33 -8.21 21.58
N LEU A 376 -2.50 -7.70 22.00
CA LEU A 376 -2.70 -7.23 23.37
C LEU A 376 -2.45 -8.32 24.42
N LYS A 377 -2.89 -9.56 24.16
CA LYS A 377 -2.67 -10.69 25.07
C LYS A 377 -1.19 -11.02 25.21
N GLN A 378 -0.42 -10.96 24.13
CA GLN A 378 1.03 -11.11 24.17
C GLN A 378 1.69 -10.00 25.00
N MET A 379 1.25 -8.77 24.82
CA MET A 379 1.72 -7.61 25.58
C MET A 379 1.39 -7.75 27.07
N GLU A 380 0.17 -8.09 27.40
CA GLU A 380 -0.27 -8.31 28.79
C GLU A 380 0.58 -9.38 29.51
N ALA A 381 0.80 -10.52 28.85
CA ALA A 381 1.64 -11.59 29.40
C ALA A 381 3.09 -11.14 29.63
N ALA A 382 3.64 -10.36 28.70
CA ALA A 382 5.00 -9.85 28.83
C ALA A 382 5.13 -8.81 29.95
N VAL A 383 4.18 -7.87 30.06
CA VAL A 383 4.11 -6.88 31.14
C VAL A 383 3.97 -7.59 32.50
N GLN A 384 3.10 -8.61 32.58
CA GLN A 384 2.91 -9.43 33.79
C GLN A 384 4.20 -10.15 34.20
N THR A 385 4.89 -10.76 33.21
CA THR A 385 6.16 -11.45 33.45
C THR A 385 7.23 -10.49 33.97
N ALA A 386 7.37 -9.32 33.33
CA ALA A 386 8.28 -8.27 33.77
C ALA A 386 7.95 -7.77 35.18
N THR A 387 6.67 -7.53 35.47
CA THR A 387 6.19 -7.07 36.77
C THR A 387 6.49 -8.12 37.87
N ASN A 388 6.21 -9.42 37.59
CA ASN A 388 6.50 -10.50 38.51
C ASN A 388 8.00 -10.66 38.78
N LYS A 389 8.83 -10.53 37.74
CA LYS A 389 10.29 -10.54 37.86
C LYS A 389 10.78 -9.39 38.75
N TYR A 390 10.28 -8.19 38.53
CA TYR A 390 10.64 -7.03 39.35
C TYR A 390 10.14 -7.16 40.80
N ALA A 391 8.91 -7.66 41.01
CA ALA A 391 8.38 -7.93 42.33
C ALA A 391 9.26 -8.91 43.11
N HIS A 392 9.73 -9.98 42.46
CA HIS A 392 10.65 -10.94 43.06
C HIS A 392 12.02 -10.30 43.41
N ILE A 393 12.61 -9.56 42.49
CA ILE A 393 13.87 -8.86 42.67
C ILE A 393 13.77 -7.87 43.84
N LEU A 394 12.70 -7.06 43.90
CA LEU A 394 12.47 -6.14 45.00
C LEU A 394 12.21 -6.83 46.32
N SER A 395 11.56 -7.98 46.31
CA SER A 395 11.39 -8.81 47.52
C SER A 395 12.74 -9.25 48.12
N ILE A 396 13.65 -9.75 47.26
CA ILE A 396 15.01 -10.10 47.65
C ILE A 396 15.76 -8.86 48.22
N ALA A 397 15.70 -7.77 47.49
CA ALA A 397 16.36 -6.53 47.90
C ALA A 397 15.84 -6.02 49.27
N LYS A 398 14.52 -6.02 49.47
CA LYS A 398 13.89 -5.61 50.73
C LYS A 398 14.30 -6.51 51.87
N GLN A 399 14.28 -7.80 51.65
CA GLN A 399 14.67 -8.79 52.66
C GLN A 399 16.14 -8.67 53.00
N TYR A 400 17.01 -8.42 52.02
CA TYR A 400 18.43 -8.20 52.27
C TYR A 400 18.66 -6.95 53.13
N VAL A 401 18.00 -5.83 52.80
CA VAL A 401 18.10 -4.58 53.64
C VAL A 401 17.56 -4.83 55.02
N GLN A 402 16.43 -5.52 55.21
CA GLN A 402 15.87 -5.88 56.51
C GLN A 402 16.80 -6.70 57.37
N ASN A 403 17.56 -7.64 56.77
CA ASN A 403 18.48 -8.52 57.51
C ASN A 403 19.86 -7.86 57.77
N ASN A 404 20.21 -6.80 57.08
CA ASN A 404 21.56 -6.22 57.09
C ASN A 404 21.60 -4.71 57.35
N TYR A 405 20.49 -4.04 57.72
CA TYR A 405 20.41 -2.57 57.89
C TYR A 405 21.40 -2.04 58.91
N ASN A 406 21.86 -2.90 59.89
CA ASN A 406 22.78 -2.56 60.95
C ASN A 406 24.26 -2.50 60.54
N ARG A 407 24.58 -2.76 59.27
CA ARG A 407 25.92 -2.65 58.70
C ARG A 407 25.93 -1.71 57.50
N ASP A 408 27.10 -1.40 56.99
CA ASP A 408 27.20 -0.69 55.72
C ASP A 408 26.78 -1.64 54.60
N ILE A 409 25.80 -1.22 53.81
CA ILE A 409 25.26 -1.97 52.66
C ILE A 409 25.31 -1.08 51.43
N SER A 410 25.93 -1.61 50.37
CA SER A 410 25.98 -0.91 49.09
C SER A 410 24.88 -1.41 48.15
N MET A 411 24.44 -0.55 47.26
CA MET A 411 23.50 -0.93 46.23
C MET A 411 24.13 -1.91 45.21
N ASP A 412 25.46 -1.87 45.06
CA ASP A 412 26.21 -2.79 44.16
C ASP A 412 26.08 -4.23 44.66
N GLU A 413 26.22 -4.48 45.98
CA GLU A 413 26.02 -5.83 46.56
C GLU A 413 24.65 -6.41 46.23
N VAL A 414 23.61 -5.57 46.32
CA VAL A 414 22.24 -6.01 46.06
C VAL A 414 22.00 -6.22 44.57
N ALA A 415 22.58 -5.35 43.73
CA ALA A 415 22.47 -5.49 42.25
C ALA A 415 23.16 -6.78 41.77
N GLU A 416 24.35 -7.11 42.30
CA GLU A 416 25.04 -8.38 42.00
C GLU A 416 24.22 -9.58 42.45
N MET A 417 23.64 -9.55 43.64
CA MET A 417 22.83 -10.66 44.18
C MET A 417 21.63 -10.95 43.26
N VAL A 418 21.05 -9.95 42.64
CA VAL A 418 19.90 -10.13 41.69
C VAL A 418 20.35 -10.21 40.23
N SER A 419 21.66 -10.32 39.97
CA SER A 419 22.26 -10.41 38.63
C SER A 419 21.89 -9.23 37.72
N MET A 420 21.93 -8.03 38.27
CA MET A 420 21.67 -6.78 37.55
C MET A 420 22.85 -5.82 37.61
N SER A 421 22.99 -4.93 36.59
CA SER A 421 23.90 -3.82 36.70
C SER A 421 23.38 -2.78 37.67
N TYR A 422 24.29 -2.09 38.37
CA TYR A 422 23.98 -0.98 39.29
C TYR A 422 22.96 0.00 38.71
N SER A 423 23.25 0.54 37.53
CA SER A 423 22.39 1.54 36.88
C SER A 423 20.98 1.05 36.59
N TYR A 424 20.86 -0.22 36.17
CA TYR A 424 19.57 -0.81 35.88
C TYR A 424 18.77 -1.10 37.14
N PHE A 425 19.41 -1.68 38.18
CA PHE A 425 18.77 -1.96 39.45
C PHE A 425 18.33 -0.64 40.12
N SER A 426 19.17 0.40 40.14
CA SER A 426 18.83 1.72 40.67
C SER A 426 17.57 2.32 40.06
N ARG A 427 17.47 2.23 38.72
CA ARG A 427 16.29 2.71 37.99
C ARG A 427 15.04 1.89 38.36
N VAL A 428 15.10 0.57 38.29
CA VAL A 428 13.96 -0.31 38.62
C VAL A 428 13.53 -0.10 40.07
N PHE A 429 14.47 0.00 41.03
CA PHE A 429 14.18 0.20 42.44
C PHE A 429 13.42 1.52 42.65
N LYS A 430 13.91 2.60 42.05
CA LYS A 430 13.29 3.93 42.16
C LYS A 430 11.91 4.01 41.48
N GLU A 431 11.78 3.42 40.30
CA GLU A 431 10.51 3.41 39.57
C GLU A 431 9.43 2.61 40.31
N GLN A 432 9.78 1.48 40.91
CA GLN A 432 8.81 0.59 41.55
C GLN A 432 8.49 0.97 43.00
N LEU A 433 9.42 1.57 43.73
CA LEU A 433 9.22 1.94 45.14
C LEU A 433 9.06 3.46 45.35
N HIS A 434 9.17 4.25 44.28
CA HIS A 434 9.07 5.71 44.31
C HIS A 434 10.07 6.40 45.29
N GLN A 435 11.16 5.69 45.65
CA GLN A 435 12.23 6.15 46.50
C GLN A 435 13.57 5.52 46.10
N SER A 436 14.67 6.21 46.35
CA SER A 436 16.00 5.66 46.11
C SER A 436 16.34 4.53 47.08
N PHE A 437 17.31 3.68 46.74
CA PHE A 437 17.81 2.63 47.64
C PHE A 437 18.30 3.19 48.98
N SER A 438 19.07 4.30 48.98
CA SER A 438 19.55 4.95 50.19
C SER A 438 18.43 5.49 51.06
N GLU A 439 17.39 6.07 50.49
CA GLU A 439 16.18 6.51 51.23
C GLU A 439 15.42 5.31 51.80
N TYR A 440 15.38 4.17 51.11
CA TYR A 440 14.76 2.98 51.65
C TYR A 440 15.54 2.43 52.84
N VAL A 441 16.88 2.31 52.76
CA VAL A 441 17.75 1.88 53.88
C VAL A 441 17.58 2.82 55.07
N LEU A 442 17.59 4.11 54.81
CA LEU A 442 17.33 5.13 55.86
C LEU A 442 15.98 4.88 56.53
N SER A 443 14.93 4.65 55.76
CA SER A 443 13.58 4.43 56.30
C SER A 443 13.50 3.17 57.20
N VAL A 444 14.24 2.10 56.81
CA VAL A 444 14.32 0.87 57.60
C VAL A 444 15.05 1.13 58.90
N ARG A 445 16.22 1.76 58.87
CA ARG A 445 17.00 2.15 60.07
C ARG A 445 16.21 3.00 61.03
N MET A 446 15.47 4.00 60.54
CA MET A 446 14.68 4.92 61.37
C MET A 446 13.51 4.21 62.04
N ARG A 447 12.79 3.36 61.30
CA ARG A 447 11.70 2.55 61.89
C ARG A 447 12.20 1.59 62.97
N GLU A 448 13.31 0.94 62.71
CA GLU A 448 13.90 0.02 63.63
C GLU A 448 14.44 0.73 64.89
N ALA A 449 15.04 1.89 64.72
CA ALA A 449 15.44 2.75 65.84
C ALA A 449 14.26 3.13 66.73
N LYS A 450 13.13 3.50 66.12
CA LYS A 450 11.91 3.85 66.84
C LYS A 450 11.36 2.64 67.58
N ARG A 451 11.29 1.46 66.94
CA ARG A 451 10.85 0.20 67.56
C ARG A 451 11.71 -0.17 68.77
N LEU A 452 13.05 -0.06 68.68
CA LEU A 452 13.96 -0.33 69.79
C LEU A 452 13.74 0.57 70.98
N MET A 453 13.48 1.86 70.76
CA MET A 453 13.20 2.84 71.83
C MET A 453 11.81 2.66 72.44
N GLU A 454 10.82 2.18 71.66
CA GLU A 454 9.48 1.83 72.17
C GLU A 454 9.48 0.52 72.98
N GLU A 455 10.30 -0.45 72.59
CA GLU A 455 10.40 -1.77 73.30
C GLU A 455 11.22 -1.64 74.59
N ASP A 456 12.27 -0.80 74.62
CA ASP A 456 13.06 -0.53 75.82
C ASP A 456 13.26 1.00 76.00
N PRO A 457 12.38 1.69 76.75
CA PRO A 457 12.52 3.11 77.04
C PRO A 457 13.81 3.52 77.80
N THR A 458 14.52 2.54 78.33
CA THR A 458 15.75 2.75 79.10
C THR A 458 16.99 2.69 78.19
N ILE A 459 16.89 2.22 76.97
CA ILE A 459 18.02 2.10 76.07
C ILE A 459 18.68 3.42 75.76
N LYS A 460 20.02 3.45 75.82
CA LYS A 460 20.75 4.66 75.47
C LYS A 460 20.72 4.99 74.03
N ILE A 461 20.53 6.26 73.67
CA ILE A 461 20.49 6.68 72.24
C ILE A 461 21.78 6.31 71.49
N LYS A 462 22.92 6.18 72.21
CA LYS A 462 24.15 5.63 71.59
C LYS A 462 24.04 4.19 71.23
N GLU A 463 23.45 3.35 72.05
CA GLU A 463 23.23 1.91 71.76
C GLU A 463 22.25 1.73 70.60
N VAL A 464 21.18 2.54 70.58
CA VAL A 464 20.24 2.52 69.44
C VAL A 464 20.96 2.89 68.11
N ALA A 465 21.81 3.93 68.12
CA ALA A 465 22.57 4.34 66.95
C ALA A 465 23.47 3.21 66.42
N GLU A 466 24.19 2.50 67.32
CA GLU A 466 25.07 1.38 67.01
C GLU A 466 24.24 0.20 66.43
N LEU A 467 23.13 -0.14 67.08
CA LEU A 467 22.25 -1.25 66.67
C LEU A 467 21.62 -1.02 65.30
N VAL A 468 21.39 0.24 64.87
CA VAL A 468 20.82 0.53 63.54
C VAL A 468 21.86 0.94 62.51
N GLY A 469 23.16 0.67 62.79
CA GLY A 469 24.24 0.82 61.83
C GLY A 469 24.77 2.23 61.62
N TYR A 470 24.79 3.08 62.70
CA TYR A 470 25.45 4.37 62.72
C TYR A 470 26.67 4.32 63.65
N GLU A 471 27.83 4.68 63.12
CA GLU A 471 29.07 4.81 63.89
C GLU A 471 29.05 6.02 64.84
N SER A 472 28.24 7.05 64.51
CA SER A 472 28.16 8.29 65.29
C SER A 472 26.74 8.62 65.74
N VAL A 473 26.57 8.80 67.04
CA VAL A 473 25.31 9.27 67.65
C VAL A 473 24.85 10.61 67.08
N TYR A 474 25.80 11.46 66.68
CA TYR A 474 25.49 12.76 66.10
C TYR A 474 24.85 12.59 64.69
N THR A 475 25.43 11.76 63.82
CA THR A 475 24.88 11.49 62.49
C THR A 475 23.52 10.78 62.58
N PHE A 476 23.37 9.84 63.48
CA PHE A 476 22.09 9.20 63.77
C PHE A 476 21.04 10.21 64.22
N SER A 477 21.32 11.01 65.23
CA SER A 477 20.36 11.98 65.81
C SER A 477 19.91 13.00 64.76
N ARG A 478 20.81 13.43 63.87
CA ARG A 478 20.50 14.34 62.76
C ARG A 478 19.59 13.65 61.74
N ALA A 479 19.88 12.41 61.33
CA ALA A 479 19.06 11.63 60.38
C ALA A 479 17.68 11.36 60.97
N TYR A 480 17.59 10.98 62.24
CA TYR A 480 16.34 10.69 62.91
C TYR A 480 15.45 11.94 62.98
N LYS A 481 16.03 13.10 63.37
CA LYS A 481 15.32 14.38 63.42
C LYS A 481 14.85 14.83 62.04
N GLN A 482 15.63 14.57 61.01
CA GLN A 482 15.25 14.88 59.64
C GLN A 482 14.09 14.01 59.17
N TYR A 483 14.05 12.75 59.61
CA TYR A 483 13.03 11.76 59.17
C TYR A 483 11.72 11.93 59.97
N TYR A 484 11.77 12.06 61.31
CA TYR A 484 10.60 12.13 62.17
C TYR A 484 10.26 13.54 62.64
N HIS A 485 11.05 14.55 62.30
CA HIS A 485 10.91 15.97 62.74
C HIS A 485 11.07 16.19 64.24
N VAL A 486 11.40 15.16 65.04
CA VAL A 486 11.69 15.20 66.47
C VAL A 486 13.03 14.52 66.74
N SER A 487 13.71 14.92 67.82
CA SER A 487 14.97 14.25 68.16
C SER A 487 14.72 12.90 68.82
N PRO A 488 15.66 11.89 68.65
CA PRO A 488 15.49 10.57 69.26
C PRO A 488 15.21 10.64 70.77
N LYS A 489 15.80 11.56 71.50
CA LYS A 489 15.58 11.73 72.90
C LYS A 489 14.16 12.25 73.21
N GLN A 490 13.67 13.21 72.45
CA GLN A 490 12.32 13.75 72.63
C GLN A 490 11.25 12.71 72.26
N ASP A 491 11.48 11.88 71.24
CA ASP A 491 10.54 10.85 70.80
C ASP A 491 10.49 9.66 71.76
N ARG A 492 11.58 9.33 72.41
CA ARG A 492 11.66 8.30 73.44
C ARG A 492 11.03 8.72 74.74
N ASP A 493 11.27 9.98 75.18
CA ASP A 493 10.89 10.53 76.55
C ASP A 493 9.43 11.07 76.52
N GLY A 494 8.79 11.22 75.36
CA GLY A 494 7.41 11.70 75.20
C GLY A 494 6.42 10.62 74.81
#